data_9b4b76cdaaaf70374a5ea1d169c9b620
#
_entry.id   9b4b76cdaaaf70374a5ea1d169c9b620
#
_cell.length_a   1.000
_cell.length_b   1.000
_cell.length_c   1.000
_cell.angle_alpha   90.00
_cell.angle_beta   90.00
_cell.angle_gamma   90.00
#
_symmetry.space_group_name_H-M   'P 1'
#
loop_
_entity.id
_entity.type
_entity.pdbx_description
1 polymer ?
#
loop_
_entity_poly.entity_id
_entity_poly.type
_entity_poly.pdbx_seq_one_letter_code
_entity_poly.pdbx_strand_id
1 'polypeptide(L)'
;MTLNVLILGANGFVGRKIVARLAAADWATPIAATRRPVSLSGARNVTFDAADASALGAAVREADAVVNCVAASADVMVASARALRQAVMDAPGAARPVVHFSSMAVYGSALGKVAETHPLLGDVGPYSSAKVETETLLGDLPGAIMLRPGCIYGPGSTQWSIRIAELLRAKRIGDLGLAGDGCSNLVYIDDVVNAVEAALRRPQAAGRAFNLAMRDAPRWNDYFVQYGRALGAVPVKRITPRRLSIERRLAIPLKVLEKIGGKVGLRHTPAVLSPSMLALWQQDIALVPDAAETVLGLRWTPLEAGLRATS
;
A
#
# COMPACT_ATOMS: atom_id res chain seq x y z
N MET A 1 -10.99 -28.26 3.88
CA MET A 1 -10.04 -28.08 2.76
C MET A 1 -9.32 -26.76 2.95
N THR A 2 -8.02 -26.72 2.78
CA THR A 2 -7.22 -25.48 2.81
C THR A 2 -7.31 -24.79 1.45
N LEU A 3 -7.42 -23.43 1.44
CA LEU A 3 -7.47 -22.65 0.22
C LEU A 3 -6.05 -22.41 -0.33
N ASN A 4 -5.81 -22.74 -1.59
CA ASN A 4 -4.61 -22.31 -2.30
C ASN A 4 -4.74 -20.84 -2.68
N VAL A 5 -3.95 -19.96 -2.07
CA VAL A 5 -4.02 -18.51 -2.29
C VAL A 5 -2.81 -18.05 -3.09
N LEU A 6 -3.02 -17.62 -4.33
CA LEU A 6 -1.97 -17.03 -5.17
C LEU A 6 -1.72 -15.57 -4.78
N ILE A 7 -0.49 -15.25 -4.36
CA ILE A 7 -0.09 -13.88 -3.99
C ILE A 7 0.85 -13.34 -5.07
N LEU A 8 0.35 -12.43 -5.91
CA LEU A 8 1.16 -11.69 -6.89
C LEU A 8 1.88 -10.54 -6.19
N GLY A 9 3.16 -10.36 -6.47
CA GLY A 9 3.99 -9.37 -5.75
C GLY A 9 4.38 -9.81 -4.34
N ALA A 10 4.45 -11.11 -4.10
CA ALA A 10 4.71 -11.74 -2.80
C ALA A 10 6.00 -11.26 -2.11
N ASN A 11 7.02 -10.81 -2.88
CA ASN A 11 8.28 -10.30 -2.32
C ASN A 11 8.22 -8.82 -1.90
N GLY A 12 7.10 -8.11 -2.15
CA GLY A 12 6.88 -6.73 -1.73
C GLY A 12 6.65 -6.61 -0.22
N PHE A 13 6.63 -5.37 0.29
CA PHE A 13 6.41 -5.08 1.71
C PHE A 13 5.14 -5.73 2.26
N VAL A 14 4.00 -5.49 1.62
CA VAL A 14 2.71 -6.06 2.02
C VAL A 14 2.65 -7.56 1.70
N GLY A 15 3.10 -7.96 0.50
CA GLY A 15 3.06 -9.36 0.05
C GLY A 15 3.77 -10.32 0.99
N ARG A 16 4.97 -9.97 1.48
CA ARG A 16 5.72 -10.79 2.45
C ARG A 16 4.94 -11.01 3.76
N LYS A 17 4.25 -9.99 4.24
CA LYS A 17 3.44 -10.07 5.46
C LYS A 17 2.22 -10.95 5.26
N ILE A 18 1.57 -10.86 4.10
CA ILE A 18 0.44 -11.72 3.72
C ILE A 18 0.91 -13.18 3.62
N VAL A 19 2.03 -13.45 2.91
CA VAL A 19 2.57 -14.81 2.82
C VAL A 19 2.85 -15.38 4.20
N ALA A 20 3.52 -14.64 5.08
CA ALA A 20 3.83 -15.11 6.44
C ALA A 20 2.55 -15.39 7.27
N ARG A 21 1.52 -14.53 7.15
CA ARG A 21 0.23 -14.71 7.83
C ARG A 21 -0.50 -15.96 7.34
N LEU A 22 -0.60 -16.14 6.02
CA LEU A 22 -1.31 -17.27 5.43
C LEU A 22 -0.55 -18.60 5.64
N ALA A 23 0.79 -18.56 5.65
CA ALA A 23 1.61 -19.74 5.97
C ALA A 23 1.45 -20.23 7.42
N ALA A 24 1.08 -19.33 8.34
CA ALA A 24 0.79 -19.68 9.74
C ALA A 24 -0.69 -20.04 9.97
N ALA A 25 -1.55 -19.93 8.97
CA ALA A 25 -2.97 -20.22 9.06
C ALA A 25 -3.24 -21.71 8.72
N ASP A 26 -4.21 -22.32 9.39
CA ASP A 26 -4.64 -23.71 9.15
C ASP A 26 -5.60 -23.85 7.95
N TRP A 27 -6.16 -22.74 7.47
CA TRP A 27 -7.18 -22.71 6.42
C TRP A 27 -6.63 -22.31 5.03
N ALA A 28 -5.36 -21.89 4.91
CA ALA A 28 -4.77 -21.40 3.66
C ALA A 28 -3.38 -21.99 3.39
N THR A 29 -3.10 -22.20 2.11
CA THR A 29 -1.77 -22.54 1.59
C THR A 29 -1.33 -21.45 0.62
N PRO A 30 -0.32 -20.59 0.96
CA PRO A 30 0.11 -19.51 0.10
C PRO A 30 0.95 -20.03 -1.07
N ILE A 31 0.66 -19.50 -2.28
CA ILE A 31 1.46 -19.63 -3.49
C ILE A 31 2.10 -18.27 -3.74
N ALA A 32 3.38 -18.14 -3.43
CA ALA A 32 4.11 -16.89 -3.49
C ALA A 32 4.69 -16.67 -4.90
N ALA A 33 4.06 -15.79 -5.69
CA ALA A 33 4.51 -15.45 -7.03
C ALA A 33 5.44 -14.23 -7.00
N THR A 34 6.65 -14.41 -7.54
CA THR A 34 7.69 -13.39 -7.57
C THR A 34 8.36 -13.32 -8.94
N ARG A 35 8.78 -12.12 -9.34
CA ARG A 35 9.45 -11.90 -10.64
C ARG A 35 10.90 -12.40 -10.67
N ARG A 36 11.54 -12.54 -9.51
CA ARG A 36 12.89 -13.09 -9.35
C ARG A 36 12.83 -14.22 -8.34
N PRO A 37 13.66 -15.25 -8.46
CA PRO A 37 13.68 -16.35 -7.50
C PRO A 37 13.93 -15.84 -6.08
N VAL A 38 12.99 -16.10 -5.20
CA VAL A 38 13.05 -15.79 -3.76
C VAL A 38 12.35 -16.93 -3.03
N SER A 39 12.96 -17.45 -1.98
CA SER A 39 12.31 -18.42 -1.11
C SER A 39 11.62 -17.70 0.04
N LEU A 40 10.31 -17.78 0.10
CA LEU A 40 9.48 -17.34 1.22
C LEU A 40 9.03 -18.57 2.00
N SER A 41 9.40 -18.61 3.27
CA SER A 41 9.14 -19.77 4.15
C SER A 41 7.65 -20.04 4.30
N GLY A 42 7.27 -21.32 4.34
CA GLY A 42 5.88 -21.75 4.50
C GLY A 42 4.99 -21.56 3.27
N ALA A 43 5.56 -21.18 2.12
CA ALA A 43 4.83 -20.98 0.87
C ALA A 43 5.37 -21.87 -0.26
N ARG A 44 4.52 -22.23 -1.20
CA ARG A 44 4.95 -22.71 -2.50
C ARG A 44 5.45 -21.51 -3.32
N ASN A 45 6.72 -21.50 -3.66
CA ASN A 45 7.34 -20.38 -4.37
C ASN A 45 7.31 -20.63 -5.88
N VAL A 46 6.79 -19.67 -6.65
CA VAL A 46 6.76 -19.70 -8.12
C VAL A 46 7.37 -18.41 -8.68
N THR A 47 8.05 -18.52 -9.82
CA THR A 47 8.76 -17.39 -10.42
C THR A 47 8.26 -17.14 -11.81
N PHE A 48 7.61 -16.00 -12.03
CA PHE A 48 7.17 -15.50 -13.32
C PHE A 48 6.89 -13.99 -13.26
N ASP A 49 6.78 -13.34 -14.41
CA ASP A 49 6.29 -11.96 -14.48
C ASP A 49 4.77 -11.96 -14.48
N ALA A 50 4.16 -11.17 -13.59
CA ALA A 50 2.70 -11.08 -13.49
C ALA A 50 2.00 -10.52 -14.76
N ALA A 51 2.77 -9.97 -15.70
CA ALA A 51 2.30 -9.59 -17.04
C ALA A 51 2.38 -10.74 -18.07
N ASP A 52 3.02 -11.87 -17.73
CA ASP A 52 3.02 -13.07 -18.56
C ASP A 52 1.69 -13.81 -18.43
N ALA A 53 0.82 -13.64 -19.42
CA ALA A 53 -0.53 -14.21 -19.41
C ALA A 53 -0.55 -15.74 -19.34
N SER A 54 0.42 -16.42 -19.94
CA SER A 54 0.50 -17.90 -19.95
C SER A 54 0.86 -18.44 -18.57
N ALA A 55 1.96 -17.92 -17.98
CA ALA A 55 2.42 -18.33 -16.66
C ALA A 55 1.40 -17.96 -15.57
N LEU A 56 0.81 -16.77 -15.67
CA LEU A 56 -0.24 -16.33 -14.74
C LEU A 56 -1.50 -17.19 -14.88
N GLY A 57 -1.92 -17.52 -16.09
CA GLY A 57 -3.06 -18.40 -16.35
C GLY A 57 -2.87 -19.80 -15.75
N ALA A 58 -1.66 -20.38 -15.86
CA ALA A 58 -1.34 -21.64 -15.20
C ALA A 58 -1.45 -21.54 -13.67
N ALA A 59 -0.87 -20.48 -13.07
CA ALA A 59 -0.91 -20.27 -11.63
C ALA A 59 -2.33 -20.02 -11.10
N VAL A 60 -3.17 -19.28 -11.83
CA VAL A 60 -4.56 -19.00 -11.45
C VAL A 60 -5.41 -20.27 -11.49
N ARG A 61 -5.18 -21.20 -12.42
CA ARG A 61 -5.90 -22.48 -12.44
C ARG A 61 -5.67 -23.37 -11.22
N GLU A 62 -4.52 -23.22 -10.57
CA GLU A 62 -4.16 -23.97 -9.36
C GLU A 62 -4.56 -23.26 -8.06
N ALA A 63 -5.11 -22.05 -8.15
CA ALA A 63 -5.46 -21.25 -7.00
C ALA A 63 -6.97 -21.17 -6.78
N ASP A 64 -7.40 -21.24 -5.52
CA ASP A 64 -8.77 -21.03 -5.09
C ASP A 64 -9.09 -19.55 -4.89
N ALA A 65 -8.06 -18.72 -4.63
CA ALA A 65 -8.17 -17.28 -4.48
C ALA A 65 -6.90 -16.57 -4.96
N VAL A 66 -7.00 -15.29 -5.32
CA VAL A 66 -5.88 -14.46 -5.75
C VAL A 66 -5.79 -13.19 -4.90
N VAL A 67 -4.56 -12.84 -4.48
CA VAL A 67 -4.24 -11.56 -3.85
C VAL A 67 -3.24 -10.83 -4.74
N ASN A 68 -3.66 -9.73 -5.34
CA ASN A 68 -2.81 -8.93 -6.23
C ASN A 68 -2.20 -7.73 -5.49
N CYS A 69 -0.95 -7.88 -5.05
CA CYS A 69 -0.12 -6.86 -4.41
C CYS A 69 0.91 -6.23 -5.35
N VAL A 70 0.76 -6.34 -6.67
CA VAL A 70 1.73 -5.78 -7.62
C VAL A 70 1.76 -4.25 -7.48
N ALA A 71 2.94 -3.74 -7.12
CA ALA A 71 3.24 -2.31 -7.03
C ALA A 71 4.52 -2.05 -7.85
N ALA A 72 4.36 -1.40 -9.00
CA ALA A 72 5.41 -1.17 -9.98
C ALA A 72 5.19 0.16 -10.72
N SER A 73 5.80 0.37 -11.87
CA SER A 73 5.43 1.48 -12.77
C SER A 73 3.98 1.35 -13.26
N ALA A 74 3.37 2.45 -13.66
CA ALA A 74 1.99 2.48 -14.16
C ALA A 74 1.72 1.41 -15.22
N ASP A 75 2.56 1.35 -16.24
CA ASP A 75 2.42 0.40 -17.35
C ASP A 75 2.47 -1.06 -16.90
N VAL A 76 3.38 -1.39 -15.97
CA VAL A 76 3.48 -2.77 -15.43
C VAL A 76 2.27 -3.13 -14.58
N MET A 77 1.74 -2.19 -13.78
CA MET A 77 0.52 -2.44 -13.01
C MET A 77 -0.68 -2.73 -13.92
N VAL A 78 -0.86 -1.92 -14.97
CA VAL A 78 -1.96 -2.10 -15.93
C VAL A 78 -1.80 -3.40 -16.72
N ALA A 79 -0.59 -3.69 -17.23
CA ALA A 79 -0.34 -4.93 -17.97
C ALA A 79 -0.60 -6.18 -17.11
N SER A 80 -0.16 -6.18 -15.85
CA SER A 80 -0.43 -7.30 -14.93
C SER A 80 -1.90 -7.43 -14.57
N ALA A 81 -2.64 -6.32 -14.46
CA ALA A 81 -4.08 -6.36 -14.21
C ALA A 81 -4.87 -6.92 -15.40
N ARG A 82 -4.48 -6.57 -16.63
CA ARG A 82 -5.06 -7.14 -17.87
C ARG A 82 -4.81 -8.64 -17.97
N ALA A 83 -3.57 -9.08 -17.71
CA ALA A 83 -3.23 -10.49 -17.69
C ALA A 83 -4.00 -11.24 -16.59
N LEU A 84 -4.13 -10.66 -15.39
CA LEU A 84 -4.91 -11.26 -14.30
C LEU A 84 -6.40 -11.37 -14.67
N ARG A 85 -6.98 -10.32 -15.24
CA ARG A 85 -8.38 -10.36 -15.72
C ARG A 85 -8.57 -11.54 -16.66
N GLN A 86 -7.74 -11.64 -17.69
CA GLN A 86 -7.84 -12.72 -18.69
C GLN A 86 -7.68 -14.09 -18.02
N ALA A 87 -6.67 -14.27 -17.17
CA ALA A 87 -6.43 -15.52 -16.48
C ALA A 87 -7.60 -15.98 -15.59
N VAL A 88 -8.27 -15.03 -14.91
CA VAL A 88 -9.44 -15.33 -14.08
C VAL A 88 -10.66 -15.67 -14.92
N MET A 89 -10.89 -14.96 -16.03
CA MET A 89 -12.01 -15.20 -16.94
C MET A 89 -11.89 -16.54 -17.66
N ASP A 90 -10.67 -16.95 -18.02
CA ASP A 90 -10.40 -18.21 -18.73
C ASP A 90 -10.32 -19.43 -17.79
N ALA A 91 -10.20 -19.19 -16.49
CA ALA A 91 -10.08 -20.29 -15.53
C ALA A 91 -11.45 -20.96 -15.30
N PRO A 92 -11.53 -22.30 -15.41
CA PRO A 92 -12.78 -23.01 -15.18
C PRO A 92 -13.20 -22.98 -13.71
N GLY A 93 -14.49 -23.18 -13.46
CA GLY A 93 -15.06 -23.35 -12.13
C GLY A 93 -15.81 -22.13 -11.60
N ALA A 94 -16.12 -22.15 -10.30
CA ALA A 94 -16.84 -21.09 -9.63
C ALA A 94 -16.03 -19.79 -9.52
N ALA A 95 -16.73 -18.67 -9.36
CA ALA A 95 -16.10 -17.38 -9.08
C ALA A 95 -15.20 -17.48 -7.84
N ARG A 96 -13.92 -17.08 -8.00
CA ARG A 96 -12.92 -17.09 -6.93
C ARG A 96 -12.70 -15.69 -6.36
N PRO A 97 -12.43 -15.53 -5.09
CA PRO A 97 -12.05 -14.24 -4.53
C PRO A 97 -10.79 -13.69 -5.20
N VAL A 98 -10.86 -12.45 -5.68
CA VAL A 98 -9.73 -11.68 -6.23
C VAL A 98 -9.56 -10.41 -5.41
N VAL A 99 -8.67 -10.45 -4.43
CA VAL A 99 -8.35 -9.29 -3.59
C VAL A 99 -7.29 -8.44 -4.30
N HIS A 100 -7.70 -7.27 -4.78
CA HIS A 100 -6.80 -6.33 -5.47
C HIS A 100 -6.40 -5.16 -4.57
N PHE A 101 -5.11 -4.93 -4.47
CA PHE A 101 -4.58 -3.73 -3.83
C PHE A 101 -4.68 -2.54 -4.77
N SER A 102 -5.76 -1.79 -4.62
CA SER A 102 -5.91 -0.45 -5.14
C SER A 102 -5.15 0.56 -4.25
N SER A 103 -5.62 1.78 -4.06
CA SER A 103 -5.01 2.82 -3.22
C SER A 103 -5.99 3.95 -2.99
N MET A 104 -5.85 4.71 -1.90
CA MET A 104 -6.53 6.01 -1.76
C MET A 104 -6.26 6.97 -2.93
N ALA A 105 -5.17 6.77 -3.65
CA ALA A 105 -4.81 7.60 -4.80
C ALA A 105 -5.86 7.56 -5.94
N VAL A 106 -6.74 6.57 -5.99
CA VAL A 106 -7.84 6.52 -6.97
C VAL A 106 -8.81 7.70 -6.83
N TYR A 107 -8.91 8.28 -5.64
CA TYR A 107 -9.75 9.45 -5.38
C TYR A 107 -9.14 10.77 -5.87
N GLY A 108 -7.85 10.74 -6.28
CA GLY A 108 -7.20 11.88 -6.90
C GLY A 108 -7.20 13.13 -6.02
N SER A 109 -7.69 14.23 -6.59
CA SER A 109 -7.77 15.55 -5.94
C SER A 109 -8.98 15.73 -5.01
N ALA A 110 -9.70 14.66 -4.66
CA ALA A 110 -10.83 14.73 -3.72
C ALA A 110 -10.43 15.33 -2.38
N LEU A 111 -11.37 15.99 -1.72
CA LEU A 111 -11.21 16.65 -0.42
C LEU A 111 -12.30 16.23 0.56
N GLY A 112 -12.03 16.40 1.85
CA GLY A 112 -12.95 16.09 2.93
C GLY A 112 -13.13 14.59 3.17
N LYS A 113 -14.28 14.18 3.70
CA LYS A 113 -14.60 12.79 4.00
C LYS A 113 -14.95 12.03 2.71
N VAL A 114 -14.22 10.95 2.44
CA VAL A 114 -14.33 10.16 1.21
C VAL A 114 -14.67 8.72 1.56
N ALA A 115 -15.89 8.30 1.21
CA ALA A 115 -16.36 6.92 1.28
C ALA A 115 -16.07 6.17 -0.04
N GLU A 116 -16.28 4.87 -0.06
CA GLU A 116 -16.01 4.01 -1.22
C GLU A 116 -16.86 4.34 -2.44
N THR A 117 -18.00 4.99 -2.24
CA THR A 117 -18.91 5.46 -3.30
C THR A 117 -18.45 6.75 -3.99
N HIS A 118 -17.41 7.41 -3.48
CA HIS A 118 -16.88 8.62 -4.10
C HIS A 118 -16.31 8.31 -5.50
N PRO A 119 -16.48 9.21 -6.49
CA PRO A 119 -15.93 9.03 -7.83
C PRO A 119 -14.42 8.79 -7.82
N LEU A 120 -13.95 7.94 -8.73
CA LEU A 120 -12.52 7.69 -8.95
C LEU A 120 -12.00 8.71 -9.95
N LEU A 121 -11.22 9.70 -9.48
CA LEU A 121 -10.73 10.80 -10.32
C LEU A 121 -9.41 10.45 -11.02
N GLY A 122 -8.45 9.85 -10.31
CA GLY A 122 -7.18 9.42 -10.89
C GLY A 122 -6.28 10.54 -11.42
N ASP A 123 -6.51 11.79 -11.03
CA ASP A 123 -5.99 13.03 -11.64
C ASP A 123 -4.69 13.57 -11.01
N VAL A 124 -4.13 12.89 -10.01
CA VAL A 124 -2.92 13.35 -9.31
C VAL A 124 -1.63 12.68 -9.79
N GLY A 125 -1.63 12.17 -11.01
CA GLY A 125 -0.45 11.65 -11.70
C GLY A 125 -0.53 10.19 -12.13
N PRO A 126 0.51 9.68 -12.81
CA PRO A 126 0.46 8.37 -13.49
C PRO A 126 0.13 7.18 -12.57
N TYR A 127 0.58 7.22 -11.31
CA TYR A 127 0.25 6.18 -10.34
C TYR A 127 -1.25 6.18 -10.02
N SER A 128 -1.83 7.35 -9.80
CA SER A 128 -3.25 7.54 -9.52
C SER A 128 -4.11 7.03 -10.68
N SER A 129 -3.83 7.46 -11.91
CA SER A 129 -4.52 7.03 -13.11
C SER A 129 -4.43 5.51 -13.34
N ALA A 130 -3.22 4.93 -13.15
CA ALA A 130 -3.02 3.49 -13.29
C ALA A 130 -3.81 2.69 -12.23
N LYS A 131 -3.93 3.21 -10.99
CA LYS A 131 -4.75 2.56 -9.96
C LYS A 131 -6.23 2.59 -10.31
N VAL A 132 -6.74 3.68 -10.89
CA VAL A 132 -8.12 3.73 -11.44
C VAL A 132 -8.28 2.71 -12.56
N GLU A 133 -7.37 2.69 -13.53
CA GLU A 133 -7.44 1.74 -14.65
C GLU A 133 -7.41 0.29 -14.18
N THR A 134 -6.52 -0.07 -13.24
CA THR A 134 -6.44 -1.44 -12.71
C THR A 134 -7.69 -1.82 -11.92
N GLU A 135 -8.27 -0.89 -11.18
CA GLU A 135 -9.52 -1.12 -10.45
C GLU A 135 -10.72 -1.29 -11.40
N THR A 136 -10.79 -0.49 -12.47
CA THR A 136 -11.81 -0.64 -13.53
C THR A 136 -11.66 -1.98 -14.26
N LEU A 137 -10.44 -2.39 -14.60
CA LEU A 137 -10.18 -3.66 -15.26
C LEU A 137 -10.58 -4.89 -14.43
N LEU A 138 -10.47 -4.82 -13.13
CA LEU A 138 -10.70 -5.96 -12.24
C LEU A 138 -12.05 -5.90 -11.51
N GLY A 139 -12.70 -4.73 -11.48
CA GLY A 139 -13.86 -4.48 -10.63
C GLY A 139 -15.12 -5.24 -11.02
N ASP A 140 -15.27 -5.63 -12.27
CA ASP A 140 -16.40 -6.40 -12.79
C ASP A 140 -16.15 -7.92 -12.78
N LEU A 141 -14.97 -8.37 -12.33
CA LEU A 141 -14.73 -9.80 -12.14
C LEU A 141 -15.63 -10.37 -11.04
N PRO A 142 -16.24 -11.52 -11.26
CA PRO A 142 -16.92 -12.24 -10.20
C PRO A 142 -15.97 -12.51 -9.02
N GLY A 143 -16.34 -12.07 -7.81
CA GLY A 143 -15.51 -12.23 -6.62
C GLY A 143 -14.41 -11.17 -6.43
N ALA A 144 -14.38 -10.10 -7.25
CA ALA A 144 -13.45 -8.98 -7.07
C ALA A 144 -13.68 -8.26 -5.74
N ILE A 145 -12.57 -7.91 -5.06
CA ILE A 145 -12.57 -7.17 -3.81
C ILE A 145 -11.47 -6.12 -3.91
N MET A 146 -11.83 -4.83 -3.82
CA MET A 146 -10.88 -3.72 -3.94
C MET A 146 -10.48 -3.21 -2.57
N LEU A 147 -9.22 -3.33 -2.20
CA LEU A 147 -8.68 -2.69 -1.00
C LEU A 147 -8.05 -1.36 -1.39
N ARG A 148 -8.51 -0.27 -0.79
CA ARG A 148 -8.02 1.11 -1.02
C ARG A 148 -7.27 1.61 0.22
N PRO A 149 -6.03 1.12 0.46
CA PRO A 149 -5.27 1.58 1.61
C PRO A 149 -4.84 3.04 1.45
N GLY A 150 -4.82 3.73 2.58
CA GLY A 150 -4.10 4.98 2.74
C GLY A 150 -2.59 4.74 2.86
N CYS A 151 -1.94 5.43 3.80
CA CYS A 151 -0.50 5.35 3.99
C CYS A 151 -0.15 4.17 4.92
N ILE A 152 0.29 3.06 4.33
CA ILE A 152 0.63 1.84 5.10
C ILE A 152 1.95 2.04 5.83
N TYR A 153 1.91 2.19 7.16
CA TYR A 153 3.09 2.31 8.00
C TYR A 153 3.32 1.02 8.82
N GLY A 154 4.49 0.93 9.42
CA GLY A 154 4.88 -0.21 10.26
C GLY A 154 6.30 -0.69 9.97
N PRO A 155 6.77 -1.76 10.65
CA PRO A 155 8.11 -2.32 10.47
C PRO A 155 8.36 -2.75 9.03
N GLY A 156 9.38 -2.15 8.38
CA GLY A 156 9.75 -2.43 6.99
C GLY A 156 9.06 -1.54 5.95
N SER A 157 8.15 -0.64 6.33
CA SER A 157 7.59 0.36 5.41
C SER A 157 8.66 1.37 5.00
N THR A 158 9.15 1.27 3.77
CA THR A 158 10.19 2.17 3.26
C THR A 158 9.70 3.59 3.08
N GLN A 159 8.43 3.77 2.68
CA GLN A 159 7.86 5.09 2.36
C GLN A 159 7.40 5.83 3.61
N TRP A 160 6.61 5.17 4.45
CA TRP A 160 5.84 5.83 5.53
C TRP A 160 6.42 5.59 6.92
N SER A 161 7.47 4.76 7.05
CA SER A 161 8.20 4.60 8.32
C SER A 161 9.68 4.91 8.15
N ILE A 162 10.45 4.14 7.38
CA ILE A 162 11.90 4.28 7.29
C ILE A 162 12.28 5.68 6.78
N ARG A 163 11.72 6.12 5.64
CA ARG A 163 12.01 7.45 5.09
C ARG A 163 11.60 8.59 6.03
N ILE A 164 10.45 8.46 6.69
CA ILE A 164 10.00 9.47 7.66
C ILE A 164 10.95 9.52 8.86
N ALA A 165 11.36 8.36 9.39
CA ALA A 165 12.33 8.29 10.48
C ALA A 165 13.69 8.94 10.11
N GLU A 166 14.20 8.69 8.91
CA GLU A 166 15.42 9.31 8.40
C GLU A 166 15.30 10.84 8.33
N LEU A 167 14.18 11.34 7.79
CA LEU A 167 13.92 12.78 7.69
C LEU A 167 13.78 13.44 9.06
N LEU A 168 13.14 12.77 10.04
CA LEU A 168 13.00 13.24 11.42
C LEU A 168 14.34 13.29 12.13
N ARG A 169 15.14 12.21 12.05
CA ARG A 169 16.50 12.16 12.66
C ARG A 169 17.42 13.21 12.05
N ALA A 170 17.31 13.46 10.74
CA ALA A 170 18.05 14.52 10.06
C ALA A 170 17.47 15.93 10.32
N LYS A 171 16.40 16.07 11.11
CA LYS A 171 15.72 17.33 11.43
C LYS A 171 15.29 18.11 10.17
N ARG A 172 14.95 17.39 9.09
CA ARG A 172 14.49 17.96 7.81
C ARG A 172 12.98 18.09 7.75
N ILE A 173 12.25 17.28 8.53
CA ILE A 173 10.82 17.42 8.80
C ILE A 173 10.55 17.48 10.30
N GLY A 174 9.33 17.83 10.64
CA GLY A 174 8.84 17.97 12.02
C GLY A 174 7.45 18.59 11.97
N ASP A 175 7.15 19.62 12.76
CA ASP A 175 5.94 20.41 12.58
C ASP A 175 6.11 21.33 11.35
N LEU A 176 5.34 21.06 10.30
CA LEU A 176 5.40 21.78 9.02
C LEU A 176 4.39 22.94 8.95
N GLY A 177 3.64 23.20 10.02
CA GLY A 177 2.50 24.13 10.00
C GLY A 177 1.47 23.72 8.95
N LEU A 178 0.89 24.67 8.22
CA LEU A 178 -0.12 24.41 7.20
C LEU A 178 0.29 23.37 6.14
N ALA A 179 1.59 23.19 5.91
CA ALA A 179 2.09 22.22 4.94
C ALA A 179 2.01 20.75 5.44
N GLY A 180 1.66 20.52 6.67
CA GLY A 180 1.47 19.21 7.28
C GLY A 180 0.08 19.03 7.92
N ASP A 181 -0.88 19.86 7.57
CA ASP A 181 -2.22 19.83 8.17
C ASP A 181 -3.21 18.92 7.42
N GLY A 182 -2.80 18.27 6.33
CA GLY A 182 -3.62 17.25 5.67
C GLY A 182 -3.79 16.00 6.54
N CYS A 183 -4.87 15.25 6.31
CA CYS A 183 -5.11 13.97 6.96
C CYS A 183 -4.11 12.92 6.46
N SER A 184 -3.49 12.16 7.37
CA SER A 184 -2.46 11.20 6.99
C SER A 184 -3.01 9.89 6.41
N ASN A 185 -4.26 9.57 6.68
CA ASN A 185 -4.88 8.29 6.32
C ASN A 185 -3.99 7.08 6.63
N LEU A 186 -3.31 7.11 7.76
CA LEU A 186 -2.42 6.02 8.17
C LEU A 186 -3.20 4.73 8.41
N VAL A 187 -2.59 3.62 8.02
CA VAL A 187 -3.04 2.28 8.35
C VAL A 187 -1.85 1.41 8.73
N TYR A 188 -1.94 0.70 9.85
CA TYR A 188 -0.86 -0.18 10.30
C TYR A 188 -0.81 -1.44 9.42
N ILE A 189 0.40 -1.92 9.14
CA ILE A 189 0.61 -3.04 8.20
C ILE A 189 -0.17 -4.31 8.59
N ASP A 190 -0.27 -4.62 9.88
CA ASP A 190 -0.98 -5.83 10.30
C ASP A 190 -2.50 -5.68 10.14
N ASP A 191 -3.05 -4.46 10.23
CA ASP A 191 -4.46 -4.20 9.93
C ASP A 191 -4.77 -4.41 8.45
N VAL A 192 -3.82 -4.06 7.55
CA VAL A 192 -3.93 -4.35 6.12
C VAL A 192 -3.92 -5.85 5.85
N VAL A 193 -3.07 -6.60 6.55
CA VAL A 193 -3.03 -8.08 6.46
C VAL A 193 -4.33 -8.70 6.99
N ASN A 194 -4.85 -8.17 8.11
CA ASN A 194 -6.15 -8.59 8.65
C ASN A 194 -7.29 -8.31 7.65
N ALA A 195 -7.24 -7.18 6.90
CA ALA A 195 -8.19 -6.88 5.85
C ALA A 195 -8.17 -7.92 4.72
N VAL A 196 -6.99 -8.36 4.29
CA VAL A 196 -6.85 -9.43 3.28
C VAL A 196 -7.43 -10.73 3.79
N GLU A 197 -7.08 -11.13 5.01
CA GLU A 197 -7.60 -12.36 5.62
C GLU A 197 -9.13 -12.32 5.70
N ALA A 198 -9.69 -11.23 6.19
CA ALA A 198 -11.14 -11.05 6.28
C ALA A 198 -11.82 -11.07 4.90
N ALA A 199 -11.22 -10.41 3.89
CA ALA A 199 -11.72 -10.39 2.52
C ALA A 199 -11.76 -11.78 1.88
N LEU A 200 -10.74 -12.61 2.13
CA LEU A 200 -10.69 -13.99 1.62
C LEU A 200 -11.72 -14.91 2.29
N ARG A 201 -12.09 -14.65 3.54
CA ARG A 201 -12.96 -15.53 4.35
C ARG A 201 -14.41 -15.08 4.40
N ARG A 202 -14.75 -13.88 3.91
CA ARG A 202 -16.11 -13.32 4.01
C ARG A 202 -16.74 -13.16 2.63
N PRO A 203 -17.70 -13.99 2.25
CA PRO A 203 -18.38 -13.88 0.95
C PRO A 203 -19.01 -12.51 0.70
N GLN A 204 -19.41 -11.81 1.77
CA GLN A 204 -20.01 -10.47 1.70
C GLN A 204 -19.03 -9.37 1.24
N ALA A 205 -17.73 -9.68 1.17
CA ALA A 205 -16.72 -8.77 0.65
C ALA A 205 -16.70 -8.72 -0.90
N ALA A 206 -17.20 -9.77 -1.56
CA ALA A 206 -17.20 -9.87 -3.01
C ALA A 206 -17.98 -8.72 -3.68
N GLY A 207 -17.42 -8.18 -4.75
CA GLY A 207 -17.98 -7.05 -5.49
C GLY A 207 -17.86 -5.69 -4.79
N ARG A 208 -17.08 -5.57 -3.71
CA ARG A 208 -16.99 -4.34 -2.92
C ARG A 208 -15.59 -3.75 -2.88
N ALA A 209 -15.55 -2.44 -2.66
CA ALA A 209 -14.34 -1.72 -2.30
C ALA A 209 -14.31 -1.43 -0.79
N PHE A 210 -13.11 -1.28 -0.22
CA PHE A 210 -12.89 -1.00 1.19
C PHE A 210 -11.77 0.00 1.37
N ASN A 211 -12.08 1.14 1.97
CA ASN A 211 -11.08 2.10 2.43
C ASN A 211 -10.37 1.54 3.67
N LEU A 212 -9.04 1.53 3.62
CA LEU A 212 -8.24 1.07 4.75
C LEU A 212 -7.42 2.24 5.32
N ALA A 213 -7.96 2.86 6.35
CA ALA A 213 -7.29 3.88 7.15
C ALA A 213 -7.85 3.80 8.59
N MET A 214 -7.03 4.10 9.59
CA MET A 214 -7.55 4.18 10.96
C MET A 214 -8.61 5.29 11.03
N ARG A 215 -9.68 5.06 11.80
CA ARG A 215 -10.85 5.97 11.87
C ARG A 215 -10.45 7.41 12.21
N ASP A 216 -9.63 7.57 13.20
CA ASP A 216 -9.15 8.86 13.68
C ASP A 216 -7.69 9.07 13.24
N ALA A 217 -7.44 8.95 11.94
CA ALA A 217 -6.11 9.15 11.40
C ALA A 217 -5.60 10.57 11.75
N PRO A 218 -4.39 10.68 12.32
CA PRO A 218 -3.86 11.97 12.73
C PRO A 218 -3.58 12.85 11.51
N ARG A 219 -3.41 14.14 11.71
CA ARG A 219 -2.78 15.01 10.72
C ARG A 219 -1.30 14.65 10.59
N TRP A 220 -0.68 14.99 9.47
CA TRP A 220 0.74 14.68 9.25
C TRP A 220 1.65 15.30 10.31
N ASN A 221 1.37 16.53 10.75
CA ASN A 221 2.13 17.17 11.84
C ASN A 221 2.09 16.33 13.13
N ASP A 222 0.92 15.81 13.50
CA ASP A 222 0.76 14.98 14.70
C ASP A 222 1.52 13.66 14.56
N TYR A 223 1.46 13.05 13.39
CA TYR A 223 2.24 11.85 13.09
C TYR A 223 3.73 12.10 13.22
N PHE A 224 4.25 13.18 12.63
CA PHE A 224 5.68 13.51 12.70
C PHE A 224 6.14 13.78 14.13
N VAL A 225 5.34 14.50 14.91
CA VAL A 225 5.67 14.79 16.33
C VAL A 225 5.66 13.51 17.15
N GLN A 226 4.63 12.67 17.03
CA GLN A 226 4.52 11.42 17.78
C GLN A 226 5.62 10.43 17.37
N TYR A 227 5.88 10.29 16.07
CA TYR A 227 6.92 9.39 15.59
C TYR A 227 8.32 9.89 15.95
N GLY A 228 8.57 11.20 15.87
CA GLY A 228 9.82 11.80 16.35
C GLY A 228 10.09 11.52 17.83
N ARG A 229 9.06 11.57 18.68
CA ARG A 229 9.16 11.19 20.11
C ARG A 229 9.47 9.70 20.27
N ALA A 230 8.75 8.83 19.57
CA ALA A 230 8.98 7.39 19.62
C ALA A 230 10.39 6.98 19.17
N LEU A 231 10.97 7.71 18.20
CA LEU A 231 12.35 7.51 17.72
C LEU A 231 13.44 8.15 18.60
N GLY A 232 13.06 8.89 19.66
CA GLY A 232 14.01 9.71 20.43
C GLY A 232 14.60 10.90 19.65
N ALA A 233 14.02 11.24 18.49
CA ALA A 233 14.43 12.37 17.65
C ALA A 233 13.86 13.71 18.15
N VAL A 234 14.13 14.03 19.39
CA VAL A 234 13.63 15.21 20.10
C VAL A 234 14.73 16.27 20.30
N PRO A 235 14.39 17.57 20.43
CA PRO A 235 13.07 18.13 20.19
C PRO A 235 12.67 18.08 18.70
N VAL A 236 11.39 17.81 18.44
CA VAL A 236 10.83 17.92 17.08
C VAL A 236 10.73 19.40 16.72
N LYS A 237 11.40 19.79 15.64
CA LYS A 237 11.49 21.21 15.24
C LYS A 237 10.30 21.62 14.39
N ARG A 238 9.89 22.90 14.55
CA ARG A 238 9.05 23.55 13.57
C ARG A 238 9.88 23.91 12.35
N ILE A 239 9.42 23.51 11.17
CA ILE A 239 10.06 23.76 9.88
C ILE A 239 9.43 24.99 9.24
N THR A 240 10.23 26.01 8.98
CA THR A 240 9.72 27.25 8.35
C THR A 240 9.39 27.03 6.87
N PRO A 241 8.43 27.79 6.30
CA PRO A 241 8.10 27.71 4.87
C PRO A 241 9.30 27.98 3.95
N ARG A 242 10.23 28.84 4.37
CA ARG A 242 11.49 29.10 3.62
C ARG A 242 12.35 27.85 3.53
N ARG A 243 12.53 27.13 4.66
CA ARG A 243 13.29 25.88 4.68
C ARG A 243 12.63 24.81 3.82
N LEU A 244 11.31 24.69 3.91
CA LEU A 244 10.55 23.75 3.09
C LEU A 244 10.70 24.05 1.59
N SER A 245 10.74 25.33 1.21
CA SER A 245 11.01 25.76 -0.18
C SER A 245 12.41 25.37 -0.67
N ILE A 246 13.43 25.45 0.20
CA ILE A 246 14.78 24.98 -0.12
C ILE A 246 14.79 23.47 -0.33
N GLU A 247 14.16 22.70 0.56
CA GLU A 247 14.03 21.24 0.43
C GLU A 247 13.35 20.84 -0.91
N ARG A 248 12.30 21.57 -1.31
CA ARG A 248 11.64 21.37 -2.61
C ARG A 248 12.59 21.59 -3.80
N ARG A 249 13.41 22.65 -3.75
CA ARG A 249 14.40 22.94 -4.81
C ARG A 249 15.51 21.90 -4.89
N LEU A 250 15.92 21.34 -3.73
CA LEU A 250 16.92 20.29 -3.65
C LEU A 250 16.38 18.90 -3.98
N ALA A 251 15.07 18.72 -4.09
CA ALA A 251 14.46 17.42 -4.33
C ALA A 251 14.94 16.75 -5.63
N ILE A 252 15.08 17.52 -6.73
CA ILE A 252 15.51 17.01 -8.03
C ILE A 252 16.99 16.57 -7.98
N PRO A 253 17.97 17.43 -7.60
CA PRO A 253 19.36 17.01 -7.54
C PRO A 253 19.61 15.86 -6.55
N LEU A 254 18.93 15.87 -5.39
CA LEU A 254 19.04 14.77 -4.42
C LEU A 254 18.48 13.45 -4.97
N LYS A 255 17.39 13.47 -5.74
CA LYS A 255 16.83 12.28 -6.37
C LYS A 255 17.78 11.69 -7.42
N VAL A 256 18.51 12.53 -8.14
CA VAL A 256 19.57 12.10 -9.06
C VAL A 256 20.71 11.44 -8.28
N LEU A 257 21.15 12.05 -7.18
CA LEU A 257 22.17 11.48 -6.29
C LEU A 257 21.72 10.15 -5.66
N GLU A 258 20.46 10.04 -5.21
CA GLU A 258 19.88 8.79 -4.69
C GLU A 258 19.95 7.67 -5.75
N LYS A 259 19.59 7.99 -7.01
CA LYS A 259 19.59 7.04 -8.12
C LYS A 259 20.99 6.60 -8.54
N ILE A 260 21.96 7.52 -8.53
CA ILE A 260 23.37 7.24 -8.83
C ILE A 260 24.02 6.47 -7.67
N GLY A 261 23.79 6.93 -6.44
CA GLY A 261 24.32 6.29 -5.22
C GLY A 261 23.87 4.85 -5.06
N GLY A 262 22.62 4.54 -5.39
CA GLY A 262 22.10 3.17 -5.41
C GLY A 262 22.79 2.27 -6.45
N LYS A 263 23.26 2.82 -7.57
CA LYS A 263 24.04 2.09 -8.59
C LYS A 263 25.51 1.87 -8.20
N VAL A 264 26.07 2.77 -7.41
CA VAL A 264 27.49 2.77 -7.01
C VAL A 264 27.70 2.15 -5.60
N GLY A 265 26.61 1.64 -4.97
CA GLY A 265 26.69 0.98 -3.66
C GLY A 265 26.88 1.93 -2.48
N LEU A 266 26.62 3.22 -2.62
CA LEU A 266 26.66 4.18 -1.53
C LEU A 266 25.52 3.89 -0.55
N ARG A 267 25.88 3.43 0.65
CA ARG A 267 24.93 2.97 1.69
C ARG A 267 24.09 4.07 2.34
N HIS A 268 24.39 5.37 2.10
CA HIS A 268 23.72 6.50 2.73
C HIS A 268 23.49 7.62 1.73
N THR A 269 22.40 7.52 0.97
CA THR A 269 21.89 8.67 0.21
C THR A 269 20.84 9.39 1.07
N PRO A 270 20.87 10.74 1.16
CA PRO A 270 19.88 11.48 1.96
C PRO A 270 18.46 11.19 1.46
N ALA A 271 17.53 10.89 2.35
CA ALA A 271 16.13 10.69 2.01
C ALA A 271 15.59 11.95 1.28
N VAL A 272 14.94 11.76 0.13
CA VAL A 272 14.45 12.87 -0.69
C VAL A 272 13.03 13.26 -0.27
N LEU A 273 12.80 14.55 -0.05
CA LEU A 273 11.48 15.13 0.16
C LEU A 273 10.83 15.43 -1.19
N SER A 274 10.06 14.48 -1.74
CA SER A 274 9.48 14.65 -3.07
C SER A 274 8.34 15.68 -3.09
N PRO A 275 8.14 16.42 -4.20
CA PRO A 275 7.00 17.32 -4.34
C PRO A 275 5.65 16.61 -4.15
N SER A 276 5.52 15.37 -4.58
CA SER A 276 4.31 14.56 -4.39
C SER A 276 4.02 14.22 -2.92
N MET A 277 5.04 14.00 -2.10
CA MET A 277 4.86 13.83 -0.66
C MET A 277 4.33 15.11 -0.01
N LEU A 278 4.91 16.27 -0.38
CA LEU A 278 4.46 17.56 0.15
C LEU A 278 3.02 17.89 -0.27
N ALA A 279 2.65 17.58 -1.52
CA ALA A 279 1.28 17.74 -1.99
C ALA A 279 0.31 16.86 -1.18
N LEU A 280 0.66 15.60 -0.95
CA LEU A 280 -0.14 14.68 -0.12
C LEU A 280 -0.27 15.15 1.34
N TRP A 281 0.80 15.71 1.92
CA TRP A 281 0.76 16.20 3.31
C TRP A 281 -0.12 17.45 3.51
N GLN A 282 -0.42 18.14 2.43
CA GLN A 282 -1.32 19.31 2.41
C GLN A 282 -2.76 18.91 2.04
N GLN A 283 -2.96 17.75 1.43
CA GLN A 283 -4.27 17.33 0.95
C GLN A 283 -5.16 16.94 2.13
N ASP A 284 -6.30 17.62 2.28
CA ASP A 284 -7.27 17.33 3.33
C ASP A 284 -8.32 16.33 2.81
N ILE A 285 -7.87 15.11 2.53
CA ILE A 285 -8.69 13.95 2.21
C ILE A 285 -8.73 13.02 3.42
N ALA A 286 -9.92 12.65 3.89
CA ALA A 286 -10.10 11.73 5.01
C ALA A 286 -10.92 10.51 4.58
N LEU A 287 -10.31 9.35 4.51
CA LEU A 287 -10.97 8.11 4.16
C LEU A 287 -11.96 7.69 5.26
N VAL A 288 -13.18 7.34 4.87
CA VAL A 288 -14.19 6.78 5.76
C VAL A 288 -14.05 5.25 5.75
N PRO A 289 -13.70 4.60 6.88
CA PRO A 289 -13.42 3.17 6.93
C PRO A 289 -14.64 2.31 7.32
N ASP A 290 -15.84 2.85 7.30
CA ASP A 290 -17.07 2.21 7.83
C ASP A 290 -17.33 0.84 7.21
N ALA A 291 -17.15 0.67 5.92
CA ALA A 291 -17.34 -0.61 5.25
C ALA A 291 -16.29 -1.65 5.71
N ALA A 292 -15.04 -1.25 5.90
CA ALA A 292 -14.01 -2.14 6.40
C ALA A 292 -14.29 -2.60 7.84
N GLU A 293 -14.79 -1.72 8.69
CA GLU A 293 -15.16 -2.05 10.06
C GLU A 293 -16.40 -2.95 10.14
N THR A 294 -17.45 -2.65 9.37
CA THR A 294 -18.72 -3.36 9.44
C THR A 294 -18.72 -4.68 8.70
N VAL A 295 -18.15 -4.74 7.49
CA VAL A 295 -18.16 -5.93 6.63
C VAL A 295 -16.96 -6.82 6.88
N LEU A 296 -15.76 -6.23 6.95
CA LEU A 296 -14.54 -7.00 7.23
C LEU A 296 -14.29 -7.18 8.74
N GLY A 297 -15.04 -6.48 9.61
CA GLY A 297 -14.91 -6.57 11.06
C GLY A 297 -13.58 -6.06 11.59
N LEU A 298 -12.98 -5.11 10.87
CA LEU A 298 -11.67 -4.58 11.25
C LEU A 298 -11.74 -3.71 12.49
N ARG A 299 -10.67 -3.76 13.24
CA ARG A 299 -10.33 -2.82 14.31
C ARG A 299 -8.93 -2.30 14.05
N TRP A 300 -8.75 -1.00 14.22
CA TRP A 300 -7.50 -0.35 13.86
C TRP A 300 -6.53 -0.36 15.03
N THR A 301 -5.29 -0.66 14.73
CA THR A 301 -4.19 -0.56 15.69
C THR A 301 -4.01 0.90 16.10
N PRO A 302 -4.06 1.24 17.41
CA PRO A 302 -3.81 2.60 17.86
C PRO A 302 -2.43 3.09 17.41
N LEU A 303 -2.34 4.37 17.00
CA LEU A 303 -1.09 4.94 16.45
C LEU A 303 0.11 4.70 17.37
N GLU A 304 -0.05 4.96 18.66
CA GLU A 304 1.03 4.78 19.63
C GLU A 304 1.56 3.33 19.68
N ALA A 305 0.66 2.34 19.60
CA ALA A 305 1.05 0.93 19.58
C ALA A 305 1.81 0.59 18.29
N GLY A 306 1.31 1.04 17.13
CA GLY A 306 1.96 0.85 15.84
C GLY A 306 3.33 1.54 15.76
N LEU A 307 3.47 2.74 16.36
CA LEU A 307 4.74 3.46 16.42
C LEU A 307 5.76 2.75 17.30
N ARG A 308 5.37 2.24 18.46
CA ARG A 308 6.26 1.45 19.34
C ARG A 308 6.80 0.21 18.64
N ALA A 309 5.99 -0.46 17.83
CA ALA A 309 6.42 -1.62 17.06
C ALA A 309 7.30 -1.27 15.84
N THR A 310 7.34 0.02 15.46
CA THR A 310 8.04 0.51 14.26
C THR A 310 9.38 1.19 14.57
N SER A 311 9.58 1.64 15.81
CA SER A 311 10.73 2.46 16.27
C SER A 311 12.02 1.67 16.41
#